data_bfd36479260eeaac083f4a0e0715d470
#
_entry.id   bfd36479260eeaac083f4a0e0715d470
#
_cell.length_a   1.000
_cell.length_b   1.000
_cell.length_c   1.000
_cell.angle_alpha   90.00
_cell.angle_beta   90.00
_cell.angle_gamma   90.00
#
_symmetry.space_group_name_H-M   'P 1'
#
loop_
_entity.id
_entity.type
_entity.pdbx_description
1 polymer ?
#
loop_
_entity_poly.entity_id
_entity_poly.type
_entity_poly.pdbx_seq_one_letter_code
_entity_poly.pdbx_strand_id
1 'polypeptide(L)'
;MDIRTLALEQCPSRFGRRNKNRFLHALDDLFAEQGYEGKNIDKRRLFLTRDRMYAFEKTAKLYIVVPYDTPERLFWHKTKYYPLDGNRSLNSNMLATYVPAVIFYVLILLFITFVVPLFEDPLIQGFINLIVFICTLLLIGLLIKGVGNRRNTNRNSAAIIAAVEFMQSLNKDQKRRIGFVFTDRNRRRCDGAAVLMNYFQEQKKNPDIIELNCIGTGDTLGIGYRMHGKRLAALLNAGKSGMKTRMSDMNGDKCLQTSMYHYEKGVMICCGTPDEKGGLLVSDT
;
A
#
# COMPACT_ATOMS: atom_id res chain seq x y z
N MET A 1 8.50 5.13 -22.62
CA MET A 1 9.33 4.53 -21.53
C MET A 1 8.67 3.25 -21.07
N ASP A 2 9.47 2.18 -20.77
CA ASP A 2 8.89 0.90 -20.28
C ASP A 2 8.51 1.02 -18.79
N ILE A 3 7.29 0.59 -18.46
CA ILE A 3 6.77 0.61 -17.08
C ILE A 3 7.55 -0.31 -16.15
N ARG A 4 8.08 -1.43 -16.66
CA ARG A 4 8.87 -2.38 -15.86
C ARG A 4 10.15 -1.74 -15.40
N THR A 5 10.90 -1.13 -16.31
CA THR A 5 12.11 -0.36 -15.99
C THR A 5 11.81 0.78 -15.01
N LEU A 6 10.71 1.53 -15.22
CA LEU A 6 10.31 2.59 -14.32
C LEU A 6 10.04 2.08 -12.89
N ALA A 7 9.22 1.03 -12.76
CA ALA A 7 8.75 0.56 -11.45
C ALA A 7 9.80 -0.26 -10.68
N LEU A 8 10.68 -0.99 -11.37
CA LEU A 8 11.63 -1.92 -10.77
C LEU A 8 13.04 -1.34 -10.62
N GLU A 9 13.49 -0.51 -11.56
CA GLU A 9 14.86 -0.01 -11.61
C GLU A 9 14.97 1.47 -11.26
N GLN A 10 14.21 2.33 -11.91
CA GLN A 10 14.33 3.77 -11.73
C GLN A 10 13.64 4.28 -10.45
N CYS A 11 12.48 3.71 -10.10
CA CYS A 11 11.69 4.08 -8.94
C CYS A 11 11.32 2.86 -8.08
N PRO A 12 12.30 2.03 -7.64
CA PRO A 12 12.02 0.81 -6.86
C PRO A 12 11.47 1.14 -5.47
N SER A 13 11.77 2.33 -4.94
CA SER A 13 11.25 2.82 -3.66
C SER A 13 10.46 4.11 -3.87
N ARG A 14 9.15 4.02 -3.70
CA ARG A 14 8.20 5.14 -3.78
C ARG A 14 7.73 5.55 -2.39
N PHE A 15 8.71 5.73 -1.48
CA PHE A 15 8.48 6.02 -0.07
C PHE A 15 8.49 7.52 0.25
N GLY A 16 9.52 8.22 -0.18
CA GLY A 16 9.71 9.65 0.07
C GLY A 16 9.05 10.53 -1.01
N ARG A 17 8.76 11.80 -0.66
CA ARG A 17 8.11 12.78 -1.54
C ARG A 17 8.78 12.91 -2.91
N ARG A 18 10.11 12.98 -2.95
CA ARG A 18 10.88 13.17 -4.19
C ARG A 18 10.69 11.98 -5.15
N ASN A 19 10.80 10.75 -4.61
CA ASN A 19 10.66 9.53 -5.41
C ASN A 19 9.22 9.33 -5.90
N LYS A 20 8.23 9.68 -5.07
CA LYS A 20 6.81 9.65 -5.45
C LYS A 20 6.54 10.62 -6.60
N ASN A 21 7.03 11.85 -6.51
CA ASN A 21 6.85 12.84 -7.58
C ASN A 21 7.49 12.36 -8.88
N ARG A 22 8.76 11.90 -8.83
CA ARG A 22 9.45 11.38 -10.02
C ARG A 22 8.66 10.26 -10.69
N PHE A 23 8.13 9.34 -9.89
CA PHE A 23 7.30 8.24 -10.38
C PHE A 23 6.00 8.74 -11.03
N LEU A 24 5.29 9.65 -10.37
CA LEU A 24 4.03 10.18 -10.87
C LEU A 24 4.21 10.98 -12.16
N HIS A 25 5.28 11.78 -12.30
CA HIS A 25 5.55 12.49 -13.55
C HIS A 25 5.80 11.53 -14.71
N ALA A 26 6.61 10.49 -14.49
CA ALA A 26 6.83 9.48 -15.52
C ALA A 26 5.56 8.68 -15.86
N LEU A 27 4.67 8.49 -14.90
CA LEU A 27 3.37 7.86 -15.11
C LEU A 27 2.44 8.79 -15.91
N ASP A 28 2.48 10.11 -15.64
CA ASP A 28 1.71 11.10 -16.40
C ASP A 28 2.05 11.03 -17.90
N ASP A 29 3.34 10.94 -18.25
CA ASP A 29 3.79 10.81 -19.63
C ASP A 29 3.24 9.55 -20.30
N LEU A 30 3.32 8.39 -19.60
CA LEU A 30 2.81 7.11 -20.13
C LEU A 30 1.29 7.13 -20.38
N PHE A 31 0.53 7.74 -19.50
CA PHE A 31 -0.93 7.84 -19.64
C PHE A 31 -1.32 8.89 -20.70
N ALA A 32 -0.59 9.99 -20.80
CA ALA A 32 -0.81 11.01 -21.83
C ALA A 32 -0.58 10.46 -23.24
N GLU A 33 0.46 9.63 -23.45
CA GLU A 33 0.72 8.93 -24.73
C GLU A 33 -0.48 8.06 -25.17
N GLN A 34 -1.29 7.59 -24.21
CA GLN A 34 -2.48 6.79 -24.48
C GLN A 34 -3.79 7.60 -24.51
N GLY A 35 -3.68 8.94 -24.42
CA GLY A 35 -4.80 9.89 -24.49
C GLY A 35 -5.59 10.05 -23.19
N TYR A 36 -5.05 9.62 -22.06
CA TYR A 36 -5.67 9.87 -20.76
C TYR A 36 -5.26 11.22 -20.19
N GLU A 37 -6.21 11.89 -19.54
CA GLU A 37 -5.92 13.11 -18.79
C GLU A 37 -5.66 12.79 -17.32
N GLY A 38 -4.51 13.26 -16.82
CA GLY A 38 -4.11 13.10 -15.42
C GLY A 38 -4.68 14.20 -14.52
N LYS A 39 -5.30 13.81 -13.38
CA LYS A 39 -5.80 14.74 -12.38
C LYS A 39 -5.26 14.37 -11.00
N ASN A 40 -4.78 15.39 -10.26
CA ASN A 40 -4.47 15.24 -8.85
C ASN A 40 -5.74 15.19 -8.02
N ILE A 41 -5.83 14.21 -7.12
CA ILE A 41 -6.84 14.15 -6.08
C ILE A 41 -6.11 14.37 -4.76
N ASP A 42 -5.86 15.64 -4.43
CA ASP A 42 -5.15 15.98 -3.21
C ASP A 42 -6.14 16.46 -2.15
N LYS A 43 -6.04 15.95 -0.94
CA LYS A 43 -6.68 16.54 0.21
C LYS A 43 -5.60 17.09 1.14
N ARG A 44 -5.57 18.41 1.31
CA ARG A 44 -4.72 19.09 2.30
C ARG A 44 -5.25 18.78 3.70
N ARG A 45 -4.82 17.68 4.28
CA ARG A 45 -4.81 17.45 5.73
C ARG A 45 -3.36 17.37 6.18
N LEU A 46 -3.12 17.35 7.49
CA LEU A 46 -1.80 17.33 8.17
C LEU A 46 -0.73 16.43 7.51
N PHE A 47 -1.16 15.49 6.67
CA PHE A 47 -0.32 14.62 5.87
C PHE A 47 -0.84 14.59 4.44
N LEU A 48 -0.13 15.22 3.52
CA LEU A 48 -0.43 15.26 2.09
C LEU A 48 -0.46 13.85 1.49
N THR A 49 -1.63 13.37 1.10
CA THR A 49 -1.78 12.26 0.16
C THR A 49 -1.63 12.79 -1.26
N ARG A 50 -1.10 11.99 -2.17
CA ARG A 50 -0.88 12.35 -3.57
C ARG A 50 -1.45 11.27 -4.46
N ASP A 51 -2.76 11.28 -4.58
CA ASP A 51 -3.45 10.38 -5.47
C ASP A 51 -3.49 10.98 -6.88
N ARG A 52 -3.28 10.12 -7.88
CA ARG A 52 -3.32 10.50 -9.28
C ARG A 52 -4.40 9.69 -9.98
N MET A 53 -5.34 10.37 -10.60
CA MET A 53 -6.41 9.75 -11.39
C MET A 53 -6.19 10.04 -12.87
N TYR A 54 -6.35 9.03 -13.69
CA TYR A 54 -6.32 9.10 -15.14
C TYR A 54 -7.67 8.64 -15.69
N ALA A 55 -8.31 9.51 -16.46
CA ALA A 55 -9.56 9.19 -17.12
C ALA A 55 -9.53 9.74 -18.54
N PHE A 56 -10.00 8.98 -19.51
CA PHE A 56 -10.12 9.40 -20.89
C PHE A 56 -11.25 10.40 -21.08
N GLU A 57 -12.34 10.19 -20.34
CA GLU A 57 -13.51 11.07 -20.29
C GLU A 57 -14.07 11.09 -18.84
N LYS A 58 -14.88 12.14 -18.54
CA LYS A 58 -15.53 12.26 -17.23
C LYS A 58 -16.58 11.16 -16.94
N THR A 59 -16.82 10.27 -17.91
CA THR A 59 -17.89 9.27 -17.90
C THR A 59 -17.45 7.87 -17.47
N ALA A 60 -16.19 7.68 -17.04
CA ALA A 60 -15.71 6.39 -16.59
C ALA A 60 -16.61 5.82 -15.48
N LYS A 61 -17.07 4.57 -15.67
CA LYS A 61 -17.97 3.84 -14.76
C LYS A 61 -17.22 2.83 -13.88
N LEU A 62 -16.05 2.41 -14.33
CA LEU A 62 -15.17 1.46 -13.65
C LEU A 62 -13.80 2.12 -13.43
N TYR A 63 -13.26 2.00 -12.23
CA TYR A 63 -11.91 2.45 -11.93
C TYR A 63 -11.03 1.30 -11.46
N ILE A 64 -9.89 1.17 -12.12
CA ILE A 64 -8.79 0.30 -11.67
C ILE A 64 -7.95 1.12 -10.69
N VAL A 65 -7.90 0.68 -9.44
CA VAL A 65 -7.19 1.36 -8.37
C VAL A 65 -5.93 0.58 -8.01
N VAL A 66 -4.82 1.28 -7.92
CA VAL A 66 -3.52 0.66 -7.61
C VAL A 66 -2.80 1.46 -6.54
N PRO A 67 -2.49 0.87 -5.40
CA PRO A 67 -1.57 1.47 -4.43
C PRO A 67 -0.17 1.58 -5.04
N TYR A 68 0.36 2.80 -5.16
CA TYR A 68 1.68 2.97 -5.77
C TYR A 68 2.80 3.19 -4.75
N ASP A 69 2.48 3.57 -3.52
CA ASP A 69 3.46 3.78 -2.47
C ASP A 69 4.07 2.47 -1.99
N THR A 70 5.39 2.47 -1.82
CA THR A 70 6.06 1.27 -1.32
C THR A 70 5.91 1.17 0.20
N PRO A 71 5.72 -0.06 0.75
CA PRO A 71 5.68 -0.26 2.18
C PRO A 71 7.02 0.10 2.83
N GLU A 72 7.00 0.34 4.13
CA GLU A 72 8.21 0.47 4.92
C GLU A 72 8.90 -0.87 5.09
N ARG A 73 10.23 -0.84 5.13
CA ARG A 73 11.02 -1.93 5.64
C ARG A 73 11.03 -1.81 7.16
N LEU A 74 10.53 -2.83 7.84
CA LEU A 74 10.66 -2.94 9.29
C LEU A 74 12.03 -3.51 9.65
N PHE A 75 12.61 -3.06 10.78
CA PHE A 75 13.96 -3.46 11.22
C PHE A 75 14.09 -4.94 11.54
N TRP A 76 12.97 -5.57 11.89
CA TRP A 76 12.96 -6.90 12.46
C TRP A 76 11.93 -7.78 11.74
N HIS A 77 12.24 -8.73 11.04
CA HIS A 77 11.38 -9.76 10.47
C HIS A 77 10.67 -9.46 9.14
N LYS A 78 10.49 -10.52 8.37
CA LYS A 78 9.57 -10.59 7.24
C LYS A 78 8.15 -10.53 7.79
N THR A 79 7.48 -9.40 7.66
CA THR A 79 6.07 -9.28 8.03
C THR A 79 5.22 -10.12 7.10
N LYS A 80 4.32 -10.90 7.68
CA LYS A 80 3.32 -11.65 6.92
C LYS A 80 2.21 -10.68 6.51
N TYR A 81 1.92 -10.60 5.23
CA TYR A 81 0.86 -9.76 4.70
C TYR A 81 -0.27 -10.61 4.13
N TYR A 82 -1.48 -10.36 4.60
CA TYR A 82 -2.71 -11.03 4.20
C TYR A 82 -3.66 -10.01 3.58
N PRO A 83 -3.66 -9.82 2.25
CA PRO A 83 -4.46 -8.78 1.61
C PRO A 83 -5.97 -8.95 1.84
N LEU A 84 -6.44 -10.19 2.00
CA LEU A 84 -7.84 -10.52 2.28
C LEU A 84 -8.19 -10.61 3.77
N ASP A 85 -7.25 -10.28 4.66
CA ASP A 85 -7.47 -10.31 6.11
C ASP A 85 -6.63 -9.21 6.79
N GLY A 86 -7.22 -8.03 6.89
CA GLY A 86 -6.56 -6.86 7.44
C GLY A 86 -6.18 -7.02 8.91
N ASN A 87 -7.00 -7.73 9.69
CA ASN A 87 -6.71 -7.96 11.12
C ASN A 87 -5.46 -8.83 11.31
N ARG A 88 -5.31 -9.90 10.52
CA ARG A 88 -4.09 -10.74 10.56
C ARG A 88 -2.84 -9.96 10.10
N SER A 89 -2.98 -9.14 9.06
CA SER A 89 -1.90 -8.25 8.61
C SER A 89 -1.50 -7.24 9.67
N LEU A 90 -2.50 -6.65 10.37
CA LEU A 90 -2.28 -5.73 11.47
C LEU A 90 -1.50 -6.39 12.60
N ASN A 91 -1.96 -7.56 13.07
CA ASN A 91 -1.31 -8.28 14.15
C ASN A 91 0.15 -8.63 13.83
N SER A 92 0.42 -9.07 12.60
CA SER A 92 1.80 -9.32 12.13
C SER A 92 2.66 -8.06 12.14
N ASN A 93 2.12 -6.93 11.68
CA ASN A 93 2.82 -5.66 11.66
C ASN A 93 3.04 -5.07 13.06
N MET A 94 2.05 -5.23 13.96
CA MET A 94 2.15 -4.78 15.35
C MET A 94 3.27 -5.54 16.08
N LEU A 95 3.28 -6.87 16.00
CA LEU A 95 4.35 -7.67 16.59
C LEU A 95 5.73 -7.27 16.06
N ALA A 96 5.88 -7.14 14.74
CA ALA A 96 7.15 -6.77 14.13
C ALA A 96 7.62 -5.34 14.48
N THR A 97 6.72 -4.45 14.90
CA THR A 97 7.05 -3.06 15.26
C THR A 97 7.23 -2.89 16.76
N TYR A 98 6.31 -3.42 17.57
CA TYR A 98 6.30 -3.16 19.01
C TYR A 98 7.29 -4.03 19.78
N VAL A 99 7.48 -5.28 19.39
CA VAL A 99 8.41 -6.16 20.12
C VAL A 99 9.85 -5.60 20.10
N PRO A 100 10.44 -5.24 18.96
CA PRO A 100 11.75 -4.61 18.93
C PRO A 100 11.80 -3.28 19.68
N ALA A 101 10.73 -2.48 19.59
CA ALA A 101 10.67 -1.19 20.29
C ALA A 101 10.70 -1.35 21.80
N VAL A 102 9.97 -2.34 22.35
CA VAL A 102 9.96 -2.65 23.78
C VAL A 102 11.32 -3.17 24.21
N ILE A 103 11.92 -4.12 23.47
CA ILE A 103 13.26 -4.65 23.79
C ILE A 103 14.27 -3.50 23.83
N PHE A 104 14.26 -2.62 22.83
CA PHE A 104 15.17 -1.50 22.77
C PHE A 104 14.97 -0.52 23.93
N TYR A 105 13.71 -0.24 24.29
CA TYR A 105 13.38 0.61 25.43
C TYR A 105 13.90 0.02 26.75
N VAL A 106 13.73 -1.30 26.95
CA VAL A 106 14.26 -2.00 28.14
C VAL A 106 15.79 -1.91 28.17
N LEU A 107 16.46 -2.12 27.04
CA LEU A 107 17.93 -1.98 26.97
C LEU A 107 18.41 -0.57 27.31
N ILE A 108 17.71 0.47 26.86
CA ILE A 108 18.01 1.86 27.23
C ILE A 108 17.85 2.08 28.73
N LEU A 109 16.75 1.60 29.33
CA LEU A 109 16.54 1.73 30.78
C LEU A 109 17.64 1.03 31.57
N LEU A 110 18.01 -0.19 31.18
CA LEU A 110 19.11 -0.92 31.81
C LEU A 110 20.44 -0.16 31.67
N PHE A 111 20.70 0.41 30.50
CA PHE A 111 21.90 1.20 30.27
C PHE A 111 21.94 2.45 31.16
N ILE A 112 20.86 3.21 31.26
CA ILE A 112 20.77 4.40 32.11
C ILE A 112 20.91 4.03 33.58
N THR A 113 20.29 2.91 33.99
CA THR A 113 20.28 2.53 35.44
C THR A 113 21.59 1.91 35.90
N PHE A 114 22.25 1.11 35.07
CA PHE A 114 23.42 0.34 35.50
C PHE A 114 24.73 0.83 34.92
N VAL A 115 24.75 1.44 33.74
CA VAL A 115 26.00 1.83 33.09
C VAL A 115 26.32 3.31 33.34
N VAL A 116 25.34 4.20 33.23
CA VAL A 116 25.59 5.64 33.42
C VAL A 116 26.13 5.97 34.80
N PRO A 117 25.66 5.35 35.93
CA PRO A 117 26.21 5.64 37.25
C PRO A 117 27.65 5.17 37.49
N LEU A 118 28.21 4.34 36.60
CA LEU A 118 29.63 3.93 36.69
C LEU A 118 30.61 5.07 36.37
N PHE A 119 30.13 6.14 35.77
CA PHE A 119 30.91 7.34 35.54
C PHE A 119 30.78 8.27 36.74
N GLU A 120 31.90 8.56 37.41
CA GLU A 120 31.91 9.38 38.64
C GLU A 120 31.66 10.87 38.36
N ASP A 121 32.03 11.36 37.17
CA ASP A 121 31.88 12.77 36.79
C ASP A 121 30.42 13.10 36.35
N PRO A 122 29.73 14.01 37.07
CA PRO A 122 28.35 14.42 36.71
C PRO A 122 28.22 15.05 35.35
N LEU A 123 29.26 15.71 34.83
CA LEU A 123 29.25 16.30 33.48
C LEU A 123 29.23 15.18 32.41
N ILE A 124 30.03 14.13 32.62
CA ILE A 124 30.08 12.97 31.74
C ILE A 124 28.74 12.26 31.76
N GLN A 125 28.12 12.02 32.94
CA GLN A 125 26.82 11.46 33.05
C GLN A 125 25.75 12.27 32.31
N GLY A 126 25.77 13.60 32.48
CA GLY A 126 24.84 14.50 31.77
C GLY A 126 25.01 14.43 30.27
N PHE A 127 26.23 14.37 29.77
CA PHE A 127 26.50 14.24 28.33
C PHE A 127 26.03 12.90 27.74
N ILE A 128 26.29 11.81 28.46
CA ILE A 128 25.83 10.48 28.06
C ILE A 128 24.30 10.44 28.01
N ASN A 129 23.60 10.96 29.02
CA ASN A 129 22.16 11.02 29.06
C ASN A 129 21.57 11.85 27.90
N LEU A 130 22.20 12.97 27.53
CA LEU A 130 21.82 13.77 26.39
C LEU A 130 21.95 13.00 25.08
N ILE A 131 23.05 12.26 24.87
CA ILE A 131 23.25 11.42 23.69
C ILE A 131 22.15 10.33 23.63
N VAL A 132 21.91 9.63 24.73
CA VAL A 132 20.88 8.59 24.80
C VAL A 132 19.50 9.16 24.49
N PHE A 133 19.19 10.34 25.00
CA PHE A 133 17.93 11.03 24.69
C PHE A 133 17.80 11.35 23.21
N ILE A 134 18.83 11.92 22.58
CA ILE A 134 18.84 12.23 21.14
C ILE A 134 18.68 10.94 20.31
N CYS A 135 19.44 9.89 20.64
CA CYS A 135 19.34 8.59 19.97
C CYS A 135 17.93 7.99 20.09
N THR A 136 17.32 8.12 21.27
CA THR A 136 15.93 7.67 21.51
C THR A 136 14.93 8.43 20.63
N LEU A 137 15.04 9.76 20.54
CA LEU A 137 14.19 10.56 19.66
C LEU A 137 14.36 10.19 18.17
N LEU A 138 15.61 9.98 17.73
CA LEU A 138 15.90 9.54 16.36
C LEU A 138 15.29 8.16 16.08
N LEU A 139 15.42 7.23 17.03
CA LEU A 139 14.84 5.90 16.89
C LEU A 139 13.31 5.95 16.83
N ILE A 140 12.66 6.70 17.71
CA ILE A 140 11.20 6.92 17.68
C ILE A 140 10.81 7.50 16.32
N GLY A 141 11.54 8.49 15.83
CA GLY A 141 11.32 9.04 14.48
C GLY A 141 11.43 7.99 13.37
N LEU A 142 12.43 7.10 13.45
CA LEU A 142 12.60 5.99 12.50
C LEU A 142 11.48 4.95 12.62
N LEU A 143 11.04 4.60 13.83
CA LEU A 143 9.94 3.67 14.06
C LEU A 143 8.60 4.23 13.53
N ILE A 144 8.34 5.52 13.70
CA ILE A 144 7.14 6.19 13.21
C ILE A 144 7.16 6.31 11.68
N LYS A 145 8.28 6.74 11.10
CA LYS A 145 8.41 7.01 9.67
C LYS A 145 8.69 5.75 8.86
N GLY A 146 9.46 4.83 9.43
CA GLY A 146 10.00 3.66 8.73
C GLY A 146 11.11 4.00 7.74
N VAL A 147 11.66 2.99 7.10
CA VAL A 147 12.66 3.12 6.03
C VAL A 147 12.06 2.56 4.74
N GLY A 148 12.27 3.27 3.62
CA GLY A 148 11.72 2.85 2.33
C GLY A 148 12.23 1.47 1.90
N ASN A 149 11.33 0.58 1.54
CA ASN A 149 11.66 -0.74 1.01
C ASN A 149 11.94 -0.64 -0.49
N ARG A 150 13.11 -1.09 -0.93
CA ARG A 150 13.47 -1.20 -2.35
C ARG A 150 13.09 -2.56 -2.96
N ARG A 151 12.96 -3.59 -2.12
CA ARG A 151 12.55 -4.95 -2.53
C ARG A 151 11.03 -5.06 -2.40
N ASN A 152 10.31 -4.62 -3.42
CA ASN A 152 8.86 -4.45 -3.35
C ASN A 152 8.18 -4.86 -4.67
N THR A 153 8.74 -5.87 -5.31
CA THR A 153 8.29 -6.31 -6.63
C THR A 153 6.87 -6.84 -6.57
N ASN A 154 6.60 -7.74 -5.63
CA ASN A 154 5.33 -8.45 -5.56
C ASN A 154 4.20 -7.57 -5.00
N ARG A 155 4.47 -6.81 -3.95
CA ARG A 155 3.43 -6.13 -3.18
C ARG A 155 2.78 -4.96 -3.92
N ASN A 156 3.57 -4.13 -4.63
CA ASN A 156 3.02 -2.95 -5.30
C ASN A 156 3.50 -2.78 -6.75
N SER A 157 4.77 -3.12 -7.06
CA SER A 157 5.30 -2.87 -8.42
C SER A 157 4.61 -3.74 -9.46
N ALA A 158 4.32 -5.00 -9.16
CA ALA A 158 3.60 -5.88 -10.08
C ALA A 158 2.19 -5.37 -10.41
N ALA A 159 1.47 -4.84 -9.41
CA ALA A 159 0.14 -4.26 -9.61
C ALA A 159 0.17 -3.02 -10.53
N ILE A 160 1.20 -2.18 -10.37
CA ILE A 160 1.41 -1.01 -11.23
C ILE A 160 1.68 -1.45 -12.67
N ILE A 161 2.60 -2.40 -12.85
CA ILE A 161 2.95 -2.94 -14.18
C ILE A 161 1.71 -3.50 -14.86
N ALA A 162 0.96 -4.37 -14.17
CA ALA A 162 -0.25 -4.97 -14.73
C ALA A 162 -1.32 -3.94 -15.07
N ALA A 163 -1.50 -2.90 -14.26
CA ALA A 163 -2.48 -1.84 -14.55
C ALA A 163 -2.10 -1.05 -15.80
N VAL A 164 -0.81 -0.73 -16.00
CA VAL A 164 -0.34 -0.01 -17.18
C VAL A 164 -0.37 -0.91 -18.42
N GLU A 165 0.06 -2.16 -18.34
CA GLU A 165 -0.05 -3.12 -19.44
C GLU A 165 -1.52 -3.34 -19.84
N PHE A 166 -2.42 -3.46 -18.86
CA PHE A 166 -3.86 -3.53 -19.11
C PHE A 166 -4.38 -2.26 -19.81
N MET A 167 -4.00 -1.07 -19.34
CA MET A 167 -4.35 0.20 -19.96
C MET A 167 -3.91 0.25 -21.44
N GLN A 168 -2.69 -0.23 -21.73
CA GLN A 168 -2.16 -0.26 -23.10
C GLN A 168 -2.92 -1.26 -24.01
N SER A 169 -3.48 -2.33 -23.46
CA SER A 169 -4.26 -3.33 -24.20
C SER A 169 -5.70 -2.89 -24.54
N LEU A 170 -6.19 -1.80 -23.94
CA LEU A 170 -7.55 -1.34 -24.11
C LEU A 170 -7.74 -0.65 -25.48
N ASN A 171 -8.85 -0.96 -26.15
CA ASN A 171 -9.30 -0.20 -27.31
C ASN A 171 -9.93 1.15 -26.89
N LYS A 172 -10.21 2.02 -27.89
CA LYS A 172 -10.70 3.38 -27.65
C LYS A 172 -12.03 3.43 -26.86
N ASP A 173 -12.94 2.50 -27.14
CA ASP A 173 -14.25 2.46 -26.46
C ASP A 173 -14.13 1.97 -25.00
N GLN A 174 -13.22 1.04 -24.76
CA GLN A 174 -12.92 0.57 -23.41
C GLN A 174 -12.23 1.69 -22.58
N LYS A 175 -11.29 2.42 -23.18
CA LYS A 175 -10.61 3.58 -22.54
C LYS A 175 -11.61 4.62 -22.03
N ARG A 176 -12.70 4.87 -22.75
CA ARG A 176 -13.74 5.83 -22.31
C ARG A 176 -14.48 5.39 -21.06
N ARG A 177 -14.58 4.08 -20.82
CA ARG A 177 -15.37 3.50 -19.71
C ARG A 177 -14.55 3.18 -18.48
N ILE A 178 -13.22 3.07 -18.63
CA ILE A 178 -12.29 2.62 -17.58
C ILE A 178 -11.34 3.76 -17.23
N GLY A 179 -11.35 4.15 -15.97
CA GLY A 179 -10.37 5.07 -15.39
C GLY A 179 -9.33 4.32 -14.56
N PHE A 180 -8.21 4.96 -14.28
CA PHE A 180 -7.13 4.43 -13.45
C PHE A 180 -6.85 5.40 -12.31
N VAL A 181 -6.63 4.88 -11.12
CA VAL A 181 -6.27 5.69 -9.95
C VAL A 181 -5.09 5.06 -9.25
N PHE A 182 -4.06 5.85 -9.04
CA PHE A 182 -2.88 5.47 -8.26
C PHE A 182 -2.97 6.14 -6.90
N THR A 183 -3.19 5.33 -5.85
CA THR A 183 -3.43 5.82 -4.50
C THR A 183 -2.16 5.83 -3.66
N ASP A 184 -2.01 6.87 -2.85
CA ASP A 184 -0.92 7.05 -1.90
C ASP A 184 -1.32 6.56 -0.50
N ARG A 185 -0.34 6.35 0.36
CA ARG A 185 -0.50 6.04 1.79
C ARG A 185 -1.44 4.87 2.10
N ASN A 186 -1.34 3.84 1.29
CA ASN A 186 -2.10 2.60 1.51
C ASN A 186 -1.56 1.73 2.66
N ARG A 187 -0.51 2.20 3.33
CA ARG A 187 0.33 1.49 4.30
C ARG A 187 -0.33 1.22 5.65
N ARG A 188 -1.01 2.21 6.25
CA ARG A 188 -1.50 2.13 7.64
C ARG A 188 -3.00 2.39 7.77
N ARG A 189 -3.53 3.38 7.06
CA ARG A 189 -4.93 3.82 7.17
C ARG A 189 -5.65 3.83 5.82
N CYS A 190 -4.96 3.44 4.76
CA CYS A 190 -5.48 3.54 3.40
C CYS A 190 -6.03 4.94 3.10
N ASP A 191 -5.28 5.98 3.53
CA ASP A 191 -5.69 7.38 3.42
C ASP A 191 -6.04 7.76 1.97
N GLY A 192 -5.30 7.21 0.97
CA GLY A 192 -5.58 7.42 -0.44
C GLY A 192 -6.95 6.88 -0.86
N ALA A 193 -7.31 5.68 -0.40
CA ALA A 193 -8.64 5.12 -0.65
C ALA A 193 -9.75 6.00 -0.07
N ALA A 194 -9.54 6.52 1.16
CA ALA A 194 -10.49 7.44 1.80
C ALA A 194 -10.62 8.77 1.01
N VAL A 195 -9.51 9.32 0.54
CA VAL A 195 -9.48 10.55 -0.28
C VAL A 195 -10.21 10.32 -1.60
N LEU A 196 -9.97 9.19 -2.27
CA LEU A 196 -10.64 8.81 -3.51
C LEU A 196 -12.16 8.72 -3.34
N MET A 197 -12.63 8.05 -2.27
CA MET A 197 -14.07 7.92 -2.02
C MET A 197 -14.72 9.27 -1.71
N ASN A 198 -14.07 10.11 -0.90
CA ASN A 198 -14.55 11.47 -0.67
C ASN A 198 -14.65 12.27 -1.99
N TYR A 199 -13.66 12.14 -2.87
CA TYR A 199 -13.70 12.78 -4.19
C TYR A 199 -14.91 12.30 -5.02
N PHE A 200 -15.17 11.00 -5.07
CA PHE A 200 -16.34 10.48 -5.79
C PHE A 200 -17.67 10.94 -5.17
N GLN A 201 -17.76 11.01 -3.85
CA GLN A 201 -18.94 11.53 -3.16
C GLN A 201 -19.18 13.02 -3.47
N GLU A 202 -18.14 13.86 -3.45
CA GLU A 202 -18.21 15.27 -3.85
C GLU A 202 -18.69 15.44 -5.30
N GLN A 203 -18.27 14.53 -6.19
CA GLN A 203 -18.72 14.49 -7.60
C GLN A 203 -20.06 13.79 -7.81
N LYS A 204 -20.73 13.36 -6.74
CA LYS A 204 -21.98 12.56 -6.79
C LYS A 204 -21.86 11.31 -7.70
N LYS A 205 -20.67 10.68 -7.72
CA LYS A 205 -20.37 9.47 -8.48
C LYS A 205 -20.27 8.28 -7.55
N ASN A 206 -20.71 7.12 -8.03
CA ASN A 206 -20.56 5.86 -7.31
C ASN A 206 -20.10 4.77 -8.30
N PRO A 207 -18.84 4.85 -8.79
CA PRO A 207 -18.32 3.92 -9.77
C PRO A 207 -18.04 2.55 -9.16
N ASP A 208 -17.94 1.53 -10.00
CA ASP A 208 -17.36 0.26 -9.63
C ASP A 208 -15.84 0.40 -9.48
N ILE A 209 -15.26 -0.25 -8.47
CA ILE A 209 -13.83 -0.20 -8.17
C ILE A 209 -13.23 -1.61 -8.20
N ILE A 210 -12.14 -1.78 -8.94
CA ILE A 210 -11.29 -2.96 -8.87
C ILE A 210 -9.91 -2.51 -8.39
N GLU A 211 -9.54 -2.90 -7.18
CA GLU A 211 -8.20 -2.67 -6.67
C GLU A 211 -7.27 -3.84 -7.01
N LEU A 212 -6.15 -3.54 -7.62
CA LEU A 212 -5.06 -4.49 -7.83
C LEU A 212 -4.05 -4.35 -6.70
N ASN A 213 -3.92 -5.40 -5.88
CA ASN A 213 -3.06 -5.38 -4.70
C ASN A 213 -2.28 -6.69 -4.61
N CYS A 214 -0.95 -6.63 -4.62
CA CYS A 214 -0.10 -7.83 -4.48
C CYS A 214 -0.37 -8.92 -5.54
N ILE A 215 -0.31 -8.60 -6.81
CA ILE A 215 -0.62 -9.54 -7.89
C ILE A 215 0.63 -10.16 -8.57
N GLY A 216 1.81 -10.06 -7.95
CA GLY A 216 3.07 -10.47 -8.57
C GLY A 216 3.31 -11.98 -8.53
N THR A 217 3.21 -12.62 -7.39
CA THR A 217 3.55 -14.04 -7.18
C THR A 217 2.51 -14.73 -6.32
N GLY A 218 2.31 -16.02 -6.60
CA GLY A 218 1.38 -16.89 -5.89
C GLY A 218 0.69 -17.83 -6.85
N ASP A 219 0.16 -18.93 -6.33
CA ASP A 219 -0.56 -19.96 -7.09
C ASP A 219 -2.09 -19.78 -7.04
N THR A 220 -2.55 -18.87 -6.19
CA THR A 220 -3.97 -18.66 -5.93
C THR A 220 -4.35 -17.20 -6.11
N LEU A 221 -5.34 -16.95 -6.96
CA LEU A 221 -5.96 -15.66 -7.15
C LEU A 221 -6.97 -15.40 -6.04
N GLY A 222 -6.74 -14.38 -5.24
CA GLY A 222 -7.68 -13.91 -4.22
C GLY A 222 -8.59 -12.83 -4.78
N ILE A 223 -9.90 -12.96 -4.56
CA ILE A 223 -10.91 -11.97 -4.91
C ILE A 223 -11.64 -11.58 -3.63
N GLY A 224 -11.25 -10.44 -3.06
CA GLY A 224 -11.92 -9.85 -1.92
C GLY A 224 -13.05 -8.94 -2.37
N TYR A 225 -14.22 -9.00 -1.71
CA TYR A 225 -15.35 -8.11 -2.01
C TYR A 225 -16.05 -7.67 -0.73
N ARG A 226 -16.73 -6.54 -0.81
CA ARG A 226 -17.61 -6.04 0.25
C ARG A 226 -19.00 -5.81 -0.30
N MET A 227 -20.01 -6.03 0.54
CA MET A 227 -21.44 -5.69 0.30
C MET A 227 -21.84 -5.70 -1.20
N HIS A 228 -21.85 -4.53 -1.83
CA HIS A 228 -22.30 -4.35 -3.21
C HIS A 228 -21.30 -4.82 -4.29
N GLY A 229 -20.05 -5.18 -3.90
CA GLY A 229 -19.03 -5.71 -4.81
C GLY A 229 -19.20 -7.19 -5.19
N LYS A 230 -20.11 -7.94 -4.54
CA LYS A 230 -20.28 -9.39 -4.74
C LYS A 230 -20.55 -9.77 -6.20
N ARG A 231 -21.41 -8.99 -6.90
CA ARG A 231 -21.72 -9.23 -8.33
C ARG A 231 -20.50 -9.08 -9.21
N LEU A 232 -19.72 -8.01 -9.01
CA LEU A 232 -18.48 -7.76 -9.76
C LEU A 232 -17.44 -8.86 -9.48
N ALA A 233 -17.29 -9.28 -8.22
CA ALA A 233 -16.41 -10.38 -7.83
C ALA A 233 -16.80 -11.70 -8.49
N ALA A 234 -18.09 -12.01 -8.59
CA ALA A 234 -18.60 -13.20 -9.28
C ALA A 234 -18.30 -13.16 -10.78
N LEU A 235 -18.44 -12.00 -11.43
CA LEU A 235 -18.08 -11.82 -12.85
C LEU A 235 -16.57 -12.03 -13.07
N LEU A 236 -15.74 -11.46 -12.23
CA LEU A 236 -14.28 -11.65 -12.31
C LEU A 236 -13.88 -13.11 -12.08
N ASN A 237 -14.53 -13.80 -11.14
CA ASN A 237 -14.28 -15.20 -10.89
C ASN A 237 -14.72 -16.10 -12.06
N ALA A 238 -15.80 -15.75 -12.75
CA ALA A 238 -16.27 -16.48 -13.93
C ALA A 238 -15.33 -16.31 -15.15
N GLY A 239 -14.70 -15.14 -15.28
CA GLY A 239 -13.76 -14.83 -16.37
C GLY A 239 -12.33 -15.37 -16.18
N LYS A 240 -12.06 -16.10 -15.10
CA LYS A 240 -10.72 -16.62 -14.80
C LYS A 240 -10.22 -17.61 -15.85
N SER A 241 -8.94 -17.56 -16.15
CA SER A 241 -8.23 -18.50 -17.02
C SER A 241 -7.43 -19.50 -16.19
N GLY A 242 -8.04 -20.63 -15.78
CA GLY A 242 -7.29 -21.77 -15.23
C GLY A 242 -6.65 -21.63 -13.85
N MET A 243 -6.53 -20.43 -13.29
CA MET A 243 -5.92 -20.21 -11.96
C MET A 243 -6.88 -20.68 -10.84
N LYS A 244 -6.31 -21.23 -9.76
CA LYS A 244 -7.05 -21.45 -8.52
C LYS A 244 -7.55 -20.10 -8.01
N THR A 245 -8.83 -19.99 -7.67
CA THR A 245 -9.41 -18.75 -7.16
C THR A 245 -9.98 -18.96 -5.77
N ARG A 246 -9.86 -17.93 -4.96
CA ARG A 246 -10.45 -17.86 -3.63
C ARG A 246 -11.22 -16.56 -3.50
N MET A 247 -12.53 -16.66 -3.35
CA MET A 247 -13.39 -15.51 -3.03
C MET A 247 -13.46 -15.33 -1.51
N SER A 248 -13.35 -14.10 -1.05
CA SER A 248 -13.43 -13.74 0.37
C SER A 248 -14.37 -12.56 0.57
N ASP A 249 -15.36 -12.73 1.43
CA ASP A 249 -16.13 -11.62 1.97
C ASP A 249 -15.29 -10.86 2.98
N MET A 250 -15.08 -9.57 2.69
CA MET A 250 -14.25 -8.67 3.49
C MET A 250 -15.10 -7.77 4.42
N ASN A 251 -16.16 -8.30 4.99
CA ASN A 251 -16.94 -7.60 6.01
C ASN A 251 -16.32 -7.73 7.42
N GLY A 252 -16.73 -6.85 8.34
CA GLY A 252 -16.27 -6.84 9.71
C GLY A 252 -14.75 -6.59 9.82
N ASP A 253 -14.09 -7.36 10.67
CA ASP A 253 -12.67 -7.17 11.01
C ASP A 253 -11.70 -7.43 9.84
N LYS A 254 -12.12 -8.18 8.83
CA LYS A 254 -11.27 -8.49 7.67
C LYS A 254 -10.96 -7.27 6.82
N CYS A 255 -11.87 -6.30 6.74
CA CYS A 255 -11.64 -5.08 5.96
C CYS A 255 -10.84 -4.01 6.72
N LEU A 256 -10.70 -4.14 8.04
CA LEU A 256 -9.97 -3.17 8.85
C LEU A 256 -8.56 -3.00 8.32
N GLN A 257 -8.11 -1.74 8.22
CA GLN A 257 -6.79 -1.37 7.71
C GLN A 257 -6.48 -1.87 6.28
N THR A 258 -7.50 -2.19 5.51
CA THR A 258 -7.41 -2.35 4.07
C THR A 258 -8.18 -1.23 3.37
N SER A 259 -7.86 -0.98 2.10
CA SER A 259 -8.60 -0.04 1.25
C SER A 259 -10.07 -0.42 1.10
N MET A 260 -10.38 -1.72 1.20
CA MET A 260 -11.74 -2.25 1.15
C MET A 260 -12.66 -1.73 2.26
N TYR A 261 -12.09 -1.21 3.36
CA TYR A 261 -12.88 -0.49 4.38
C TYR A 261 -13.62 0.72 3.80
N HIS A 262 -13.03 1.36 2.81
CA HIS A 262 -13.57 2.55 2.16
C HIS A 262 -14.42 2.24 0.92
N TYR A 263 -14.25 1.09 0.27
CA TYR A 263 -14.91 0.73 -1.00
C TYR A 263 -16.13 -0.15 -0.78
N GLU A 264 -17.33 0.43 -0.74
CA GLU A 264 -18.56 -0.35 -0.59
C GLU A 264 -18.90 -1.21 -1.82
N LYS A 265 -18.59 -0.73 -3.02
CA LYS A 265 -18.75 -1.43 -4.31
C LYS A 265 -17.42 -1.95 -4.84
N GLY A 266 -16.41 -2.05 -3.99
CA GLY A 266 -15.08 -2.45 -4.39
C GLY A 266 -14.88 -3.96 -4.45
N VAL A 267 -13.97 -4.35 -5.32
CA VAL A 267 -13.37 -5.68 -5.38
C VAL A 267 -11.86 -5.53 -5.34
N MET A 268 -11.20 -6.32 -4.50
CA MET A 268 -9.74 -6.41 -4.46
C MET A 268 -9.30 -7.69 -5.16
N ILE A 269 -8.35 -7.58 -6.07
CA ILE A 269 -7.67 -8.72 -6.71
C ILE A 269 -6.26 -8.79 -6.16
N CYS A 270 -5.87 -9.96 -5.67
CA CYS A 270 -4.52 -10.23 -5.18
C CYS A 270 -4.08 -11.64 -5.54
N CYS A 271 -2.79 -11.92 -5.51
CA CYS A 271 -2.23 -13.27 -5.63
C CYS A 271 -1.44 -13.62 -4.37
N GLY A 272 -1.42 -14.88 -4.02
CA GLY A 272 -0.67 -15.36 -2.86
C GLY A 272 -0.70 -16.87 -2.74
N THR A 273 -0.10 -17.36 -1.66
CA THR A 273 -0.07 -18.78 -1.33
C THR A 273 -0.98 -19.03 -0.12
N PRO A 274 -1.89 -20.01 -0.16
CA PRO A 274 -2.69 -20.37 0.99
C PRO A 274 -1.80 -20.80 2.17
N ASP A 275 -2.06 -20.28 3.35
CA ASP A 275 -1.41 -20.72 4.58
C ASP A 275 -2.20 -21.85 5.26
N GLU A 276 -1.61 -22.49 6.29
CA GLU A 276 -2.20 -23.59 7.04
C GLU A 276 -3.56 -23.22 7.70
N LYS A 277 -3.77 -21.95 8.01
CA LYS A 277 -5.03 -21.42 8.56
C LYS A 277 -5.99 -20.92 7.49
N GLY A 278 -5.72 -21.24 6.24
CA GLY A 278 -6.55 -20.86 5.11
C GLY A 278 -6.54 -19.38 4.79
N GLY A 279 -5.56 -18.58 5.26
CA GLY A 279 -5.31 -17.21 4.79
C GLY A 279 -4.58 -17.21 3.46
N LEU A 280 -4.68 -16.13 2.70
CA LEU A 280 -3.83 -15.90 1.53
C LEU A 280 -2.64 -15.05 1.94
N LEU A 281 -1.46 -15.66 1.98
CA LEU A 281 -0.21 -15.03 2.36
C LEU A 281 0.53 -14.51 1.13
N VAL A 282 0.99 -13.29 1.21
CA VAL A 282 1.86 -12.67 0.19
C VAL A 282 3.28 -12.55 0.74
N SER A 283 4.26 -13.04 -0.01
CA SER A 283 5.67 -12.84 0.32
C SER A 283 6.19 -11.54 -0.32
N ASP A 284 7.04 -10.82 0.39
CA ASP A 284 7.71 -9.59 -0.09
C ASP A 284 9.02 -9.90 -0.87
N THR A 285 9.13 -11.07 -1.48
CA THR A 285 10.31 -11.44 -2.28
C THR A 285 10.28 -10.88 -3.68
#